data_2e8301a16513053b0f8ea5e895288b96
#
_entry.id   2e8301a16513053b0f8ea5e895288b96
#
_cell.length_a   1.000
_cell.length_b   1.000
_cell.length_c   1.000
_cell.angle_alpha   90.00
_cell.angle_beta   90.00
_cell.angle_gamma   90.00
#
_symmetry.space_group_name_H-M   'P 1'
#
loop_
_entity.id
_entity.type
_entity.pdbx_description
1 polymer ?
#
loop_
_entity_poly.entity_id
_entity_poly.type
_entity_poly.pdbx_seq_one_letter_code
_entity_poly.pdbx_strand_id
1 'polypeptide(L)'
;MSLFNGPMFVAIGAAWVAAMGAIGSGIGIGRTTSHAGGILSEKPELFGKTLVIMALPGTQGFYSLVVMFLMLQFFGFVAGTPKASLSQGIAALFVGIFIGLVEFKTALDQAHSALGSLDLTAKRPEESGRAILLPALVETYAILGLLSGVLLSLWISKAVF
;
A
#
# COMPACT_ATOMS: atom_id res chain seq x y z
N MET A 1 20.92 27.40 -6.74
CA MET A 1 20.58 26.01 -6.43
C MET A 1 19.99 25.37 -7.67
N SER A 2 20.56 24.30 -8.21
CA SER A 2 19.95 23.63 -9.37
C SER A 2 18.60 23.03 -8.95
N LEU A 3 17.57 23.21 -9.76
CA LEU A 3 16.24 22.61 -9.54
C LEU A 3 16.31 21.07 -9.49
N PHE A 4 17.30 20.48 -10.13
CA PHE A 4 17.53 19.04 -10.17
C PHE A 4 18.64 18.66 -9.19
N ASN A 5 18.24 18.25 -7.97
CA ASN A 5 19.16 17.81 -6.92
C ASN A 5 18.67 16.51 -6.27
N GLY A 6 19.57 15.83 -5.53
CA GLY A 6 19.25 14.56 -4.89
C GLY A 6 18.01 14.60 -3.99
N PRO A 7 17.90 15.56 -3.07
CA PRO A 7 16.72 15.68 -2.22
C PRO A 7 15.39 15.81 -2.97
N MET A 8 15.35 16.54 -4.10
CA MET A 8 14.14 16.65 -4.90
C MET A 8 13.68 15.29 -5.44
N PHE A 9 14.61 14.47 -5.96
CA PHE A 9 14.27 13.13 -6.46
C PHE A 9 13.78 12.21 -5.34
N VAL A 10 14.35 12.30 -4.13
CA VAL A 10 13.84 11.58 -2.95
C VAL A 10 12.40 12.00 -2.65
N ALA A 11 12.12 13.30 -2.63
CA ALA A 11 10.76 13.81 -2.36
C ALA A 11 9.74 13.34 -3.39
N ILE A 12 10.10 13.34 -4.69
CA ILE A 12 9.23 12.85 -5.76
C ILE A 12 8.97 11.35 -5.60
N GLY A 13 9.99 10.53 -5.32
CA GLY A 13 9.84 9.10 -5.07
C GLY A 13 8.95 8.81 -3.86
N ALA A 14 9.15 9.55 -2.78
CA ALA A 14 8.33 9.45 -1.57
C ALA A 14 6.86 9.83 -1.83
N ALA A 15 6.62 10.91 -2.55
CA ALA A 15 5.26 11.31 -2.95
C ALA A 15 4.60 10.29 -3.86
N TRP A 16 5.34 9.71 -4.80
CA TRP A 16 4.84 8.70 -5.73
C TRP A 16 4.39 7.43 -5.00
N VAL A 17 5.23 6.87 -4.11
CA VAL A 17 4.85 5.65 -3.38
C VAL A 17 3.58 5.86 -2.57
N ALA A 18 3.46 6.99 -1.85
CA ALA A 18 2.26 7.31 -1.07
C ALA A 18 1.02 7.47 -1.96
N ALA A 19 1.13 8.19 -3.07
CA ALA A 19 0.03 8.39 -4.00
C ALA A 19 -0.48 7.09 -4.60
N MET A 20 0.43 6.23 -5.08
CA MET A 20 0.06 4.96 -5.73
C MET A 20 -0.63 4.00 -4.75
N GLY A 21 -0.11 3.85 -3.52
CA GLY A 21 -0.76 3.03 -2.50
C GLY A 21 -2.12 3.57 -2.08
N ALA A 22 -2.25 4.88 -1.90
CA ALA A 22 -3.51 5.53 -1.56
C ALA A 22 -4.56 5.35 -2.68
N ILE A 23 -4.19 5.54 -3.94
CA ILE A 23 -5.07 5.35 -5.10
C ILE A 23 -5.50 3.88 -5.18
N GLY A 24 -4.57 2.93 -5.09
CA GLY A 24 -4.86 1.50 -5.14
C GLY A 24 -5.83 1.08 -4.04
N SER A 25 -5.55 1.48 -2.80
CA SER A 25 -6.41 1.19 -1.64
C SER A 25 -7.78 1.85 -1.75
N GLY A 26 -7.84 3.09 -2.21
CA GLY A 26 -9.11 3.79 -2.42
C GLY A 26 -10.00 3.09 -3.44
N ILE A 27 -9.42 2.66 -4.58
CA ILE A 27 -10.13 1.87 -5.60
C ILE A 27 -10.55 0.50 -5.02
N GLY A 28 -9.65 -0.16 -4.29
CA GLY A 28 -9.89 -1.48 -3.71
C GLY A 28 -11.05 -1.46 -2.71
N ILE A 29 -11.00 -0.56 -1.73
CA ILE A 29 -12.09 -0.39 -0.74
C ILE A 29 -13.39 0.01 -1.43
N GLY A 30 -13.34 0.94 -2.40
CA GLY A 30 -14.53 1.35 -3.14
C GLY A 30 -15.25 0.18 -3.81
N ARG A 31 -14.50 -0.75 -4.41
CA ARG A 31 -15.06 -1.96 -5.03
C ARG A 31 -15.66 -2.93 -4.00
N THR A 32 -14.95 -3.20 -2.93
CA THR A 32 -15.39 -4.17 -1.91
C THR A 32 -16.59 -3.65 -1.12
N THR A 33 -16.61 -2.37 -0.76
CA THR A 33 -17.74 -1.76 -0.05
C THR A 33 -18.98 -1.65 -0.91
N SER A 34 -18.82 -1.32 -2.20
CA SER A 34 -19.94 -1.31 -3.15
C SER A 34 -20.58 -2.70 -3.29
N HIS A 35 -19.76 -3.74 -3.43
CA HIS A 35 -20.23 -5.13 -3.51
C HIS A 35 -20.90 -5.59 -2.22
N ALA A 36 -20.29 -5.30 -1.08
CA ALA A 36 -20.84 -5.63 0.23
C ALA A 36 -22.17 -4.89 0.49
N GLY A 37 -22.35 -3.67 -0.04
CA GLY A 37 -23.60 -2.93 0.05
C GLY A 37 -24.78 -3.69 -0.56
N GLY A 38 -24.57 -4.36 -1.69
CA GLY A 38 -25.57 -5.26 -2.29
C GLY A 38 -25.93 -6.44 -1.38
N ILE A 39 -24.92 -7.09 -0.77
CA ILE A 39 -25.13 -8.21 0.16
C ILE A 39 -25.86 -7.74 1.41
N LEU A 40 -25.44 -6.61 1.98
CA LEU A 40 -25.97 -6.09 3.23
C LEU A 40 -27.40 -5.51 3.10
N SER A 41 -27.82 -5.13 1.89
CA SER A 41 -29.21 -4.74 1.64
C SER A 41 -30.18 -5.89 1.83
N GLU A 42 -29.74 -7.13 1.59
CA GLU A 42 -30.54 -8.35 1.78
C GLU A 42 -30.27 -9.04 3.13
N LYS A 43 -29.04 -8.92 3.65
CA LYS A 43 -28.56 -9.62 4.86
C LYS A 43 -27.79 -8.68 5.79
N PRO A 44 -28.45 -7.72 6.42
CA PRO A 44 -27.79 -6.69 7.25
C PRO A 44 -27.06 -7.27 8.47
N GLU A 45 -27.45 -8.44 8.95
CA GLU A 45 -26.82 -9.16 10.05
C GLU A 45 -25.36 -9.61 9.73
N LEU A 46 -24.98 -9.60 8.47
CA LEU A 46 -23.62 -9.97 8.04
C LEU A 46 -22.62 -8.81 8.13
N PHE A 47 -23.02 -7.60 8.53
CA PHE A 47 -22.16 -6.42 8.57
C PHE A 47 -20.82 -6.69 9.28
N GLY A 48 -20.85 -7.25 10.49
CA GLY A 48 -19.63 -7.53 11.25
C GLY A 48 -18.70 -8.54 10.58
N LYS A 49 -19.26 -9.51 9.85
CA LYS A 49 -18.50 -10.56 9.13
C LYS A 49 -17.87 -10.03 7.84
N THR A 50 -18.53 -9.08 7.17
CA THR A 50 -18.05 -8.49 5.92
C THR A 50 -17.09 -7.32 6.13
N LEU A 51 -17.15 -6.64 7.28
CA LEU A 51 -16.38 -5.43 7.59
C LEU A 51 -14.89 -5.61 7.39
N VAL A 52 -14.31 -6.67 7.95
CA VAL A 52 -12.87 -6.94 7.83
C VAL A 52 -12.50 -7.21 6.37
N ILE A 53 -13.31 -8.01 5.65
CA ILE A 53 -13.07 -8.35 4.24
C ILE A 53 -13.09 -7.09 3.38
N MET A 54 -14.04 -6.17 3.62
CA MET A 54 -14.11 -4.89 2.89
C MET A 54 -12.89 -4.00 3.11
N ALA A 55 -12.33 -4.01 4.33
CA ALA A 55 -11.25 -3.11 4.74
C ALA A 55 -9.85 -3.56 4.30
N LEU A 56 -9.65 -4.87 4.04
CA LEU A 56 -8.33 -5.43 3.72
C LEU A 56 -7.61 -4.70 2.58
N PRO A 57 -8.24 -4.32 1.44
CA PRO A 57 -7.54 -3.61 0.38
C PRO A 57 -7.06 -2.19 0.73
N GLY A 58 -7.31 -1.76 1.97
CA GLY A 58 -6.83 -0.49 2.51
C GLY A 58 -5.42 -0.52 3.06
N THR A 59 -4.87 -1.69 3.37
CA THR A 59 -3.59 -1.86 4.05
C THR A 59 -2.42 -1.35 3.22
N GLN A 60 -2.45 -1.48 1.89
CA GLN A 60 -1.40 -1.00 0.99
C GLN A 60 -1.23 0.53 1.03
N GLY A 61 -2.31 1.27 1.27
CA GLY A 61 -2.24 2.72 1.49
C GLY A 61 -1.42 3.06 2.75
N PHE A 62 -1.61 2.31 3.84
CA PHE A 62 -0.81 2.46 5.06
C PHE A 62 0.64 2.03 4.85
N TYR A 63 0.90 0.93 4.15
CA TYR A 63 2.26 0.47 3.85
C TYR A 63 3.02 1.50 3.03
N SER A 64 2.40 2.05 2.00
CA SER A 64 2.97 3.13 1.19
C SER A 64 3.26 4.39 2.00
N LEU A 65 2.38 4.75 2.93
CA LEU A 65 2.59 5.87 3.86
C LEU A 65 3.82 5.63 4.75
N VAL A 66 3.99 4.41 5.27
CA VAL A 66 5.15 4.04 6.08
C VAL A 66 6.44 4.12 5.26
N VAL A 67 6.45 3.59 4.02
CA VAL A 67 7.61 3.69 3.12
C VAL A 67 7.96 5.15 2.84
N MET A 68 6.98 5.97 2.49
CA MET A 68 7.15 7.41 2.28
C MET A 68 7.79 8.08 3.51
N PHE A 69 7.20 7.88 4.69
CA PHE A 69 7.66 8.51 5.93
C PHE A 69 9.11 8.11 6.26
N LEU A 70 9.42 6.80 6.21
CA LEU A 70 10.76 6.31 6.51
C LEU A 70 11.77 6.74 5.46
N MET A 71 11.40 6.78 4.17
CA MET A 71 12.25 7.36 3.12
C MET A 71 12.60 8.82 3.46
N LEU A 72 11.63 9.66 3.77
CA LEU A 72 11.86 11.04 4.15
C LEU A 72 12.69 11.16 5.44
N GLN A 73 12.47 10.29 6.41
CA GLN A 73 13.25 10.23 7.66
C GLN A 73 14.72 9.90 7.39
N PHE A 74 15.01 8.86 6.59
CA PHE A 74 16.38 8.40 6.33
C PHE A 74 17.21 9.44 5.56
N PHE A 75 16.57 10.24 4.72
CA PHE A 75 17.22 11.31 3.97
C PHE A 75 17.20 12.69 4.66
N GLY A 76 16.78 12.74 5.93
CA GLY A 76 16.89 13.94 6.80
C GLY A 76 15.81 14.99 6.59
N PHE A 77 14.74 14.73 5.84
CA PHE A 77 13.66 15.69 5.63
C PHE A 77 12.91 16.02 6.93
N VAL A 78 12.64 15.00 7.74
CA VAL A 78 11.93 15.19 9.02
C VAL A 78 12.76 15.99 10.00
N ALA A 79 14.09 15.90 9.93
CA ALA A 79 15.02 16.69 10.73
C ALA A 79 15.28 18.11 10.16
N GLY A 80 14.66 18.48 9.04
CA GLY A 80 14.88 19.77 8.38
C GLY A 80 16.25 19.94 7.69
N THR A 81 17.00 18.85 7.54
CA THR A 81 18.33 18.84 6.93
C THR A 81 18.44 17.81 5.80
N PRO A 82 17.62 17.96 4.72
CA PRO A 82 17.60 16.96 3.66
C PRO A 82 18.95 16.87 2.94
N LYS A 83 19.48 15.63 2.86
CA LYS A 83 20.78 15.34 2.24
C LYS A 83 20.66 14.10 1.36
N ALA A 84 21.03 14.25 0.11
CA ALA A 84 21.19 13.15 -0.83
C ALA A 84 22.13 13.58 -1.97
N SER A 85 23.05 12.70 -2.40
CA SER A 85 23.73 12.87 -3.66
C SER A 85 22.73 12.72 -4.82
N LEU A 86 23.09 13.15 -6.02
CA LEU A 86 22.21 12.98 -7.18
C LEU A 86 21.93 11.48 -7.43
N SER A 87 22.94 10.63 -7.30
CA SER A 87 22.82 9.17 -7.46
C SER A 87 21.86 8.56 -6.44
N GLN A 88 21.98 8.93 -5.16
CA GLN A 88 21.08 8.51 -4.09
C GLN A 88 19.65 8.96 -4.37
N GLY A 89 19.47 10.21 -4.81
CA GLY A 89 18.15 10.75 -5.16
C GLY A 89 17.46 9.98 -6.28
N ILE A 90 18.20 9.71 -7.38
CA ILE A 90 17.70 8.91 -8.50
C ILE A 90 17.36 7.48 -8.05
N ALA A 91 18.24 6.84 -7.27
CA ALA A 91 17.97 5.51 -6.74
C ALA A 91 16.71 5.48 -5.85
N ALA A 92 16.54 6.46 -4.97
CA ALA A 92 15.36 6.59 -4.12
C ALA A 92 14.07 6.84 -4.95
N LEU A 93 14.15 7.63 -6.02
CA LEU A 93 13.04 7.82 -6.94
C LEU A 93 12.57 6.48 -7.54
N PHE A 94 13.49 5.65 -8.04
CA PHE A 94 13.15 4.35 -8.60
C PHE A 94 12.57 3.40 -7.54
N VAL A 95 13.10 3.39 -6.31
CA VAL A 95 12.48 2.65 -5.20
C VAL A 95 11.04 3.09 -4.99
N GLY A 96 10.79 4.41 -4.93
CA GLY A 96 9.43 4.94 -4.78
C GLY A 96 8.50 4.49 -5.91
N ILE A 97 8.97 4.55 -7.17
CA ILE A 97 8.18 4.14 -8.34
C ILE A 97 7.83 2.64 -8.26
N PHE A 98 8.82 1.77 -8.08
CA PHE A 98 8.59 0.32 -8.10
C PHE A 98 7.74 -0.14 -6.91
N ILE A 99 8.03 0.33 -5.71
CA ILE A 99 7.23 -0.02 -4.53
C ILE A 99 5.81 0.54 -4.66
N GLY A 100 5.64 1.77 -5.15
CA GLY A 100 4.31 2.34 -5.40
C GLY A 100 3.47 1.48 -6.37
N LEU A 101 4.09 0.94 -7.43
CA LEU A 101 3.42 0.03 -8.35
C LEU A 101 3.05 -1.32 -7.70
N VAL A 102 3.93 -1.86 -6.84
CA VAL A 102 3.63 -3.09 -6.07
C VAL A 102 2.43 -2.87 -5.16
N GLU A 103 2.42 -1.80 -4.37
CA GLU A 103 1.33 -1.51 -3.44
C GLU A 103 0.02 -1.23 -4.18
N PHE A 104 0.07 -0.47 -5.26
CA PHE A 104 -1.09 -0.23 -6.12
C PHE A 104 -1.68 -1.52 -6.66
N LYS A 105 -0.83 -2.38 -7.26
CA LYS A 105 -1.29 -3.62 -7.90
C LYS A 105 -1.82 -4.62 -6.87
N THR A 106 -1.14 -4.80 -5.76
CA THR A 106 -1.57 -5.73 -4.70
C THR A 106 -2.88 -5.30 -4.06
N ALA A 107 -3.14 -3.98 -3.90
CA ALA A 107 -4.43 -3.48 -3.44
C ALA A 107 -5.58 -3.88 -4.38
N LEU A 108 -5.37 -3.78 -5.70
CA LEU A 108 -6.38 -4.18 -6.69
C LEU A 108 -6.62 -5.69 -6.69
N ASP A 109 -5.55 -6.50 -6.61
CA ASP A 109 -5.65 -7.96 -6.57
C ASP A 109 -6.30 -8.45 -5.27
N GLN A 110 -5.97 -7.81 -4.16
CA GLN A 110 -6.61 -8.10 -2.87
C GLN A 110 -8.09 -7.76 -2.89
N ALA A 111 -8.46 -6.63 -3.48
CA ALA A 111 -9.87 -6.29 -3.67
C ALA A 111 -10.59 -7.33 -4.51
N HIS A 112 -9.99 -7.79 -5.61
CA HIS A 112 -10.57 -8.84 -6.43
C HIS A 112 -10.79 -10.15 -5.66
N SER A 113 -9.81 -10.58 -4.86
CA SER A 113 -9.92 -11.75 -3.97
C SER A 113 -10.99 -11.54 -2.90
N ALA A 114 -11.10 -10.32 -2.36
CA ALA A 114 -12.09 -9.97 -1.35
C ALA A 114 -13.53 -10.05 -1.86
N LEU A 115 -13.79 -9.77 -3.15
CA LEU A 115 -15.12 -9.95 -3.74
C LEU A 115 -15.59 -11.41 -3.62
N GLY A 116 -14.72 -12.37 -3.97
CA GLY A 116 -15.03 -13.80 -3.81
C GLY A 116 -15.26 -14.21 -2.35
N SER A 117 -14.52 -13.59 -1.42
CA SER A 117 -14.69 -13.80 0.03
C SER A 117 -16.03 -13.26 0.55
N LEU A 118 -16.46 -12.12 0.05
CA LEU A 118 -17.79 -11.55 0.34
C LEU A 118 -18.90 -12.44 -0.15
N ASP A 119 -18.79 -12.97 -1.38
CA ASP A 119 -19.76 -13.91 -1.94
C ASP A 119 -19.82 -15.22 -1.15
N LEU A 120 -18.67 -15.75 -0.72
CA LEU A 120 -18.61 -16.93 0.13
C LEU A 120 -19.30 -16.67 1.47
N THR A 121 -19.01 -15.52 2.10
CA THR A 121 -19.62 -15.11 3.37
C THR A 121 -21.13 -14.92 3.24
N ALA A 122 -21.60 -14.37 2.11
CA ALA A 122 -23.03 -14.19 1.85
C ALA A 122 -23.78 -15.51 1.70
N LYS A 123 -23.14 -16.52 1.06
CA LYS A 123 -23.73 -17.86 0.83
C LYS A 123 -23.58 -18.79 2.02
N ARG A 124 -22.47 -18.68 2.75
CA ARG A 124 -22.11 -19.51 3.90
C ARG A 124 -21.51 -18.68 5.03
N PRO A 125 -22.37 -18.01 5.83
CA PRO A 125 -21.92 -17.13 6.91
C PRO A 125 -21.04 -17.80 7.96
N GLU A 126 -21.15 -19.13 8.14
CA GLU A 126 -20.32 -19.94 9.01
C GLU A 126 -18.87 -20.04 8.54
N GLU A 127 -18.61 -19.86 7.23
CA GLU A 127 -17.27 -19.91 6.66
C GLU A 127 -16.57 -18.54 6.60
N SER A 128 -17.18 -17.49 7.13
CA SER A 128 -16.62 -16.11 7.07
C SER A 128 -15.19 -16.01 7.61
N GLY A 129 -14.86 -16.78 8.67
CA GLY A 129 -13.50 -16.81 9.22
C GLY A 129 -12.46 -17.39 8.24
N ARG A 130 -12.84 -18.36 7.41
CA ARG A 130 -12.00 -18.93 6.36
C ARG A 130 -11.96 -18.03 5.12
N ALA A 131 -13.06 -17.36 4.82
CA ALA A 131 -13.15 -16.45 3.69
C ALA A 131 -12.12 -15.31 3.76
N ILE A 132 -11.80 -14.82 4.96
CA ILE A 132 -10.78 -13.77 5.18
C ILE A 132 -9.39 -14.22 4.71
N LEU A 133 -9.08 -15.51 4.74
CA LEU A 133 -7.77 -16.02 4.34
C LEU A 133 -7.50 -15.80 2.84
N LEU A 134 -8.53 -15.74 2.00
CA LEU A 134 -8.35 -15.57 0.55
C LEU A 134 -7.67 -14.23 0.22
N PRO A 135 -8.18 -13.07 0.60
CA PRO A 135 -7.48 -11.81 0.39
C PRO A 135 -6.21 -11.65 1.25
N ALA A 136 -6.12 -12.30 2.42
CA ALA A 136 -4.93 -12.27 3.27
C ALA A 136 -3.71 -12.91 2.59
N LEU A 137 -3.88 -13.85 1.68
CA LEU A 137 -2.77 -14.40 0.89
C LEU A 137 -2.14 -13.34 -0.03
N VAL A 138 -2.92 -12.43 -0.57
CA VAL A 138 -2.40 -11.32 -1.39
C VAL A 138 -1.64 -10.31 -0.54
N GLU A 139 -2.06 -10.10 0.72
CA GLU A 139 -1.42 -9.21 1.69
C GLU A 139 0.08 -9.49 1.84
N THR A 140 0.49 -10.77 1.79
CA THR A 140 1.90 -11.14 1.95
C THR A 140 2.82 -10.45 0.94
N TYR A 141 2.35 -10.24 -0.29
CA TYR A 141 3.13 -9.55 -1.33
C TYR A 141 3.24 -8.05 -1.10
N ALA A 142 2.21 -7.43 -0.54
CA ALA A 142 2.27 -6.03 -0.11
C ALA A 142 3.27 -5.86 1.05
N ILE A 143 3.29 -6.77 2.02
CA ILE A 143 4.28 -6.75 3.11
C ILE A 143 5.70 -6.90 2.56
N LEU A 144 5.93 -7.74 1.56
CA LEU A 144 7.23 -7.85 0.89
C LEU A 144 7.60 -6.54 0.18
N GLY A 145 6.65 -5.85 -0.43
CA GLY A 145 6.82 -4.51 -0.99
C GLY A 145 7.24 -3.49 0.07
N LEU A 146 6.50 -3.42 1.18
CA LEU A 146 6.82 -2.57 2.33
C LEU A 146 8.26 -2.80 2.83
N LEU A 147 8.61 -4.05 3.14
CA LEU A 147 9.94 -4.38 3.68
C LEU A 147 11.05 -4.03 2.68
N SER A 148 10.86 -4.35 1.40
CA SER A 148 11.81 -4.00 0.35
C SER A 148 12.01 -2.48 0.23
N GLY A 149 10.93 -1.72 0.26
CA GLY A 149 10.96 -0.26 0.19
C GLY A 149 11.71 0.36 1.35
N VAL A 150 11.47 -0.11 2.57
CA VAL A 150 12.14 0.36 3.79
C VAL A 150 13.63 0.02 3.76
N LEU A 151 13.98 -1.25 3.48
CA LEU A 151 15.38 -1.71 3.50
C LEU A 151 16.21 -1.03 2.41
N LEU A 152 15.67 -0.91 1.18
CA LEU A 152 16.37 -0.24 0.09
C LEU A 152 16.55 1.26 0.38
N SER A 153 15.54 1.94 0.90
CA SER A 153 15.64 3.36 1.26
C SER A 153 16.70 3.58 2.35
N LEU A 154 16.72 2.73 3.37
CA LEU A 154 17.72 2.77 4.43
C LEU A 154 19.13 2.52 3.89
N TRP A 155 19.30 1.52 3.02
CA TRP A 155 20.59 1.20 2.43
C TRP A 155 21.10 2.34 1.54
N ILE A 156 20.26 2.87 0.63
CA ILE A 156 20.61 3.97 -0.28
C ILE A 156 21.02 5.23 0.51
N SER A 157 20.32 5.53 1.60
CA SER A 157 20.62 6.72 2.41
C SER A 157 22.03 6.70 3.02
N LYS A 158 22.60 5.51 3.23
CA LYS A 158 23.94 5.29 3.80
C LYS A 158 25.01 4.97 2.75
N ALA A 159 24.61 4.63 1.53
CA ALA A 159 25.55 4.28 0.47
C ALA A 159 26.35 5.50 -0.01
N VAL A 160 27.61 5.30 -0.28
CA VAL A 160 28.49 6.29 -0.90
C VAL A 160 28.66 5.88 -2.36
N PHE A 161 28.05 6.67 -3.26
CA PHE A 161 28.13 6.48 -4.72
C PHE A 161 28.86 7.67 -5.35
#